data_03fedf39debe0fc49591a55dafc75fc9
#
_entry.id   03fedf39debe0fc49591a55dafc75fc9
#
_cell.length_a   1.000
_cell.length_b   1.000
_cell.length_c   1.000
_cell.angle_alpha   90.00
_cell.angle_beta   90.00
_cell.angle_gamma   90.00
#
_symmetry.space_group_name_H-M   'P 1'
#
loop_
_entity.id
_entity.type
_entity.pdbx_description
1 polymer ?
#
loop_
_entity_poly.entity_id
_entity_poly.type
_entity_poly.pdbx_seq_one_letter_code
_entity_poly.pdbx_strand_id
1 'polypeptide(L)'
;MSSARCRKPPNIESRAATKPDRSVDNWAVELESTVLLKKSGWSRATLAPGDAIKVDGIAARDGTRQLWGSNVTQTATSKRVLNVIETAPKPPAVARPTPRWPDGTPQLGAPTTAGGYWAYPTSSVLMQAGAKVSMNGDGLLAKLADAPQVAPFQPWALGLYQHRQQRHLADDPSFLNCKPPGAVRQFQQPYGVQFVEDRANKRIFVLIGSGNRNYRIIYLDGRARQGQVQGDDDNPLYYGRAVGHFEGDTLVVETSGFNEDFWFSNGGLPHTDKLSLVERFSRPNLDTLRYEVTINDPGAYTKPWSSGWELKWVGGEELPVYFCQDNRS
;
A
#
# COMPACT_ATOMS: atom_id res chain seq x y z
N MET A 1 11.29 35.32 -1.92
CA MET A 1 10.94 33.93 -2.22
C MET A 1 10.15 33.42 -1.02
N SER A 2 8.83 33.37 -1.15
CA SER A 2 7.91 33.04 -0.05
C SER A 2 7.77 31.52 0.01
N SER A 3 8.23 30.88 1.09
CA SER A 3 8.01 29.47 1.35
C SER A 3 6.53 29.26 1.70
N ALA A 4 5.78 28.68 0.79
CA ALA A 4 4.44 28.20 1.10
C ALA A 4 4.56 27.06 2.13
N ARG A 5 4.23 27.35 3.39
CA ARG A 5 4.08 26.33 4.42
C ARG A 5 2.85 25.48 4.06
N CYS A 6 3.08 24.28 3.54
CA CYS A 6 2.04 23.26 3.45
C CYS A 6 1.51 23.00 4.88
N ARG A 7 0.20 23.09 5.05
CA ARG A 7 -0.43 22.78 6.33
C ARG A 7 -0.32 21.27 6.56
N LYS A 8 0.20 20.88 7.73
CA LYS A 8 0.14 19.49 8.22
C LYS A 8 -1.29 18.94 8.08
N PRO A 9 -1.45 17.62 7.83
CA PRO A 9 -2.78 16.99 7.95
C PRO A 9 -3.34 17.31 9.34
N PRO A 10 -4.66 17.27 9.53
CA PRO A 10 -5.27 17.70 10.78
C PRO A 10 -4.79 16.83 11.93
N ASN A 11 -3.76 17.28 12.61
CA ASN A 11 -3.41 16.75 13.92
C ASN A 11 -4.53 17.18 14.85
N ILE A 12 -5.22 16.23 15.46
CA ILE A 12 -6.11 16.53 16.55
C ILE A 12 -5.20 16.73 17.76
N GLU A 13 -4.86 17.97 18.08
CA GLU A 13 -4.21 18.27 19.34
C GLU A 13 -5.20 17.99 20.46
N SER A 14 -5.01 16.88 21.16
CA SER A 14 -5.79 16.56 22.34
C SER A 14 -5.00 17.01 23.57
N ARG A 15 -5.66 17.71 24.48
CA ARG A 15 -5.16 17.91 25.84
C ARG A 15 -5.36 16.59 26.57
N ALA A 16 -4.29 15.87 26.82
CA ALA A 16 -4.33 14.63 27.57
C ALA A 16 -4.38 14.90 29.08
N ALA A 17 -4.99 13.98 29.79
CA ALA A 17 -5.09 13.76 31.23
C ALA A 17 -4.46 14.83 32.14
N THR A 18 -5.31 15.54 32.86
CA THR A 18 -4.89 16.40 34.00
C THR A 18 -4.18 15.54 35.02
N LYS A 19 -2.89 15.79 35.26
CA LYS A 19 -2.12 15.13 36.32
C LYS A 19 -2.63 15.57 37.69
N PRO A 20 -2.28 14.85 38.76
CA PRO A 20 -2.64 15.24 40.14
C PRO A 20 -2.21 16.66 40.51
N ASP A 21 -1.15 17.19 39.89
CA ASP A 21 -0.64 18.55 40.04
C ASP A 21 -1.35 19.60 39.19
N ARG A 22 -2.42 19.22 38.47
CA ARG A 22 -3.19 20.03 37.50
C ARG A 22 -2.41 20.46 36.26
N SER A 23 -1.21 19.94 36.04
CA SER A 23 -0.51 20.14 34.76
C SER A 23 -1.18 19.34 33.64
N VAL A 24 -1.04 19.83 32.40
CA VAL A 24 -1.62 19.20 31.20
C VAL A 24 -0.49 18.86 30.24
N ASP A 25 -0.45 17.61 29.84
CA ASP A 25 0.43 17.18 28.74
C ASP A 25 -0.31 17.34 27.41
N ASN A 26 0.30 18.03 26.47
CA ASN A 26 -0.23 18.12 25.11
C ASN A 26 0.30 16.94 24.29
N TRP A 27 -0.62 16.19 23.65
CA TRP A 27 -0.30 15.09 22.76
C TRP A 27 -0.74 15.42 21.34
N ALA A 28 0.11 15.14 20.36
CA ALA A 28 -0.28 15.10 18.96
C ALA A 28 -0.73 13.68 18.63
N VAL A 29 -1.96 13.55 18.13
CA VAL A 29 -2.52 12.26 17.69
C VAL A 29 -2.64 12.31 16.18
N GLU A 30 -1.88 11.46 15.52
CA GLU A 30 -2.03 11.20 14.09
C GLU A 30 -3.07 10.11 13.90
N LEU A 31 -4.03 10.36 13.04
CA LEU A 31 -5.08 9.40 12.67
C LEU A 31 -4.96 9.08 11.18
N GLU A 32 -5.79 8.16 10.72
CA GLU A 32 -5.93 7.81 9.31
C GLU A 32 -6.21 9.02 8.42
N SER A 33 -5.98 8.86 7.12
CA SER A 33 -6.26 9.90 6.14
C SER A 33 -7.71 10.38 6.23
N THR A 34 -7.96 11.64 5.87
CA THR A 34 -9.32 12.22 5.88
C THR A 34 -10.33 11.44 5.03
N VAL A 35 -9.85 10.75 3.99
CA VAL A 35 -10.67 9.89 3.14
C VAL A 35 -11.11 8.65 3.91
N LEU A 36 -10.18 7.96 4.57
CA LEU A 36 -10.49 6.78 5.38
C LEU A 36 -11.36 7.14 6.59
N LEU A 37 -11.09 8.27 7.25
CA LEU A 37 -11.92 8.78 8.32
C LEU A 37 -13.36 9.02 7.84
N LYS A 38 -13.57 9.65 6.68
CA LYS A 38 -14.92 9.85 6.10
C LYS A 38 -15.61 8.52 5.80
N LYS A 39 -14.89 7.54 5.23
CA LYS A 39 -15.42 6.19 5.00
C LYS A 39 -15.82 5.48 6.29
N SER A 40 -15.13 5.76 7.39
CA SER A 40 -15.47 5.29 8.74
C SER A 40 -16.60 6.11 9.40
N GLY A 41 -17.25 7.00 8.66
CA GLY A 41 -18.35 7.82 9.15
C GLY A 41 -17.94 9.11 9.88
N TRP A 42 -16.65 9.51 9.77
CA TRP A 42 -16.18 10.76 10.37
C TRP A 42 -16.63 11.98 9.56
N SER A 43 -16.97 13.01 10.29
CA SER A 43 -17.27 14.34 9.76
C SER A 43 -16.61 15.40 10.67
N ARG A 44 -16.71 16.66 10.29
CA ARG A 44 -16.27 17.78 11.14
C ARG A 44 -17.01 17.85 12.48
N ALA A 45 -18.16 17.21 12.59
CA ALA A 45 -18.99 17.17 13.81
C ALA A 45 -18.73 15.89 14.65
N THR A 46 -17.82 15.02 14.27
CA THR A 46 -17.56 13.76 14.99
C THR A 46 -16.90 14.00 16.34
N LEU A 47 -16.02 14.98 16.44
CA LEU A 47 -15.41 15.45 17.67
C LEU A 47 -15.44 16.97 17.71
N ALA A 48 -15.73 17.52 18.86
CA ALA A 48 -15.69 18.95 19.13
C ALA A 48 -14.58 19.30 20.13
N PRO A 49 -14.01 20.53 20.09
CA PRO A 49 -13.11 21.00 21.11
C PRO A 49 -13.72 20.87 22.50
N GLY A 50 -13.02 20.20 23.41
CA GLY A 50 -13.49 19.92 24.76
C GLY A 50 -14.06 18.52 24.95
N ASP A 51 -14.29 17.76 23.90
CA ASP A 51 -14.70 16.35 24.03
C ASP A 51 -13.62 15.53 24.75
N ALA A 52 -14.03 14.80 25.77
CA ALA A 52 -13.17 13.84 26.42
C ALA A 52 -13.12 12.54 25.61
N ILE A 53 -11.92 12.18 25.14
CA ILE A 53 -11.69 11.00 24.31
C ILE A 53 -10.63 10.10 24.90
N LYS A 54 -10.77 8.80 24.66
CA LYS A 54 -9.73 7.80 24.85
C LYS A 54 -9.20 7.41 23.49
N VAL A 55 -7.88 7.45 23.33
CA VAL A 55 -7.19 7.02 22.12
C VAL A 55 -6.30 5.82 22.45
N ASP A 56 -6.51 4.71 21.75
CA ASP A 56 -5.61 3.58 21.77
C ASP A 56 -4.72 3.66 20.52
N GLY A 57 -3.41 3.51 20.67
CA GLY A 57 -2.47 3.71 19.56
C GLY A 57 -1.05 3.37 19.91
N ILE A 58 -0.13 3.68 18.99
CA ILE A 58 1.31 3.42 19.12
C ILE A 58 2.01 4.75 19.37
N ALA A 59 2.72 4.87 20.49
CA ALA A 59 3.49 6.05 20.81
C ALA A 59 4.74 6.19 19.90
N ALA A 60 5.14 7.44 19.64
CA ALA A 60 6.38 7.73 18.94
C ALA A 60 7.59 7.17 19.70
N ARG A 61 8.55 6.58 18.96
CA ARG A 61 9.72 5.91 19.55
C ARG A 61 10.79 6.88 20.05
N ASP A 62 10.79 8.11 19.57
CA ASP A 62 11.72 9.16 19.96
C ASP A 62 11.41 9.78 21.33
N GLY A 63 10.36 9.30 22.00
CA GLY A 63 9.92 9.80 23.29
C GLY A 63 9.13 11.12 23.21
N THR A 64 8.85 11.63 22.02
CA THR A 64 7.95 12.77 21.83
C THR A 64 6.52 12.41 22.20
N ARG A 65 5.72 13.42 22.58
CA ARG A 65 4.30 13.23 22.92
C ARG A 65 3.45 13.15 21.66
N GLN A 66 3.76 12.17 20.82
CA GLN A 66 3.03 11.84 19.61
C GLN A 66 2.59 10.39 19.63
N LEU A 67 1.44 10.09 19.07
CA LEU A 67 0.98 8.72 18.90
C LEU A 67 0.19 8.57 17.60
N TRP A 68 0.31 7.41 16.98
CA TRP A 68 -0.57 6.95 15.93
C TRP A 68 -1.79 6.30 16.57
N GLY A 69 -2.98 6.92 16.39
CA GLY A 69 -4.21 6.45 17.00
C GLY A 69 -4.94 5.43 16.13
N SER A 70 -5.12 4.23 16.63
CA SER A 70 -5.84 3.15 15.96
C SER A 70 -7.32 3.08 16.35
N ASN A 71 -7.66 3.50 17.57
CA ASN A 71 -9.04 3.59 18.04
C ASN A 71 -9.26 4.90 18.77
N VAL A 72 -10.44 5.50 18.56
CA VAL A 72 -10.89 6.68 19.30
C VAL A 72 -12.27 6.41 19.87
N THR A 73 -12.42 6.63 21.18
CA THR A 73 -13.70 6.45 21.90
C THR A 73 -14.04 7.74 22.63
N GLN A 74 -15.24 8.26 22.46
CA GLN A 74 -15.76 9.33 23.30
C GLN A 74 -16.09 8.78 24.68
N THR A 75 -15.47 9.31 25.74
CA THR A 75 -15.65 8.78 27.09
C THR A 75 -17.02 9.07 27.68
N ALA A 76 -17.62 10.21 27.33
CA ALA A 76 -18.96 10.61 27.80
C ALA A 76 -20.09 9.68 27.33
N THR A 77 -19.97 9.14 26.11
CA THR A 77 -21.00 8.29 25.51
C THR A 77 -20.58 6.84 25.39
N SER A 78 -19.32 6.51 25.70
CA SER A 78 -18.67 5.22 25.41
C SER A 78 -18.76 4.83 23.92
N LYS A 79 -19.06 5.80 23.06
CA LYS A 79 -19.18 5.58 21.63
C LYS A 79 -17.80 5.51 21.00
N ARG A 80 -17.49 4.39 20.35
CA ARG A 80 -16.31 4.28 19.51
C ARG A 80 -16.55 5.07 18.22
N VAL A 81 -15.73 6.09 17.98
CA VAL A 81 -15.85 6.98 16.82
C VAL A 81 -14.81 6.69 15.74
N LEU A 82 -13.72 5.98 16.08
CA LEU A 82 -12.78 5.41 15.12
C LEU A 82 -12.51 3.97 15.50
N ASN A 83 -12.53 3.10 14.50
CA ASN A 83 -12.01 1.76 14.56
C ASN A 83 -11.31 1.49 13.23
N VAL A 84 -10.00 1.43 13.25
CA VAL A 84 -9.17 1.12 12.07
C VAL A 84 -9.28 -0.36 11.68
N ILE A 85 -10.12 -1.13 12.32
CA ILE A 85 -10.53 -2.42 11.78
C ILE A 85 -11.43 -2.12 10.58
N GLU A 86 -10.84 -2.09 9.42
CA GLU A 86 -11.51 -1.94 8.15
C GLU A 86 -12.59 -3.04 8.01
N THR A 87 -13.83 -2.63 8.06
CA THR A 87 -14.88 -3.50 7.58
C THR A 87 -14.76 -3.50 6.06
N ALA A 88 -14.08 -4.53 5.53
CA ALA A 88 -14.11 -4.77 4.10
C ALA A 88 -15.56 -4.65 3.61
N PRO A 89 -15.83 -3.94 2.50
CA PRO A 89 -17.18 -3.85 1.96
C PRO A 89 -17.74 -5.27 1.87
N LYS A 90 -18.93 -5.50 2.47
CA LYS A 90 -19.57 -6.80 2.41
C LYS A 90 -19.72 -7.19 0.94
N PRO A 91 -19.17 -8.34 0.51
CA PRO A 91 -19.32 -8.74 -0.87
C PRO A 91 -20.80 -8.70 -1.26
N PRO A 92 -21.17 -8.25 -2.46
CA PRO A 92 -22.53 -8.29 -2.92
C PRO A 92 -23.04 -9.73 -2.88
N ALA A 93 -24.29 -9.92 -2.53
CA ALA A 93 -24.91 -11.24 -2.38
C ALA A 93 -24.89 -12.06 -3.69
N VAL A 94 -24.79 -11.37 -4.84
CA VAL A 94 -24.64 -11.97 -6.17
C VAL A 94 -23.42 -11.33 -6.83
N ALA A 95 -22.49 -12.15 -7.32
CA ALA A 95 -21.33 -11.69 -8.05
C ALA A 95 -21.76 -10.99 -9.36
N ARG A 96 -21.39 -9.74 -9.51
CA ARG A 96 -21.65 -8.97 -10.74
C ARG A 96 -20.67 -9.43 -11.83
N PRO A 97 -21.10 -9.57 -13.10
CA PRO A 97 -20.24 -10.11 -14.15
C PRO A 97 -19.01 -9.22 -14.37
N THR A 98 -17.94 -9.83 -14.84
CA THR A 98 -16.72 -9.12 -15.25
C THR A 98 -17.03 -8.19 -16.42
N PRO A 99 -16.72 -6.89 -16.34
CA PRO A 99 -16.85 -6.00 -17.49
C PRO A 99 -15.83 -6.38 -18.56
N ARG A 100 -16.25 -6.29 -19.83
CA ARG A 100 -15.41 -6.69 -20.95
C ARG A 100 -15.36 -5.61 -22.03
N TRP A 101 -14.25 -5.58 -22.73
CA TRP A 101 -14.10 -4.83 -23.97
C TRP A 101 -14.86 -5.52 -25.11
N PRO A 102 -15.12 -4.83 -26.23
CA PRO A 102 -15.82 -5.44 -27.39
C PRO A 102 -15.13 -6.68 -27.97
N ASP A 103 -13.82 -6.80 -27.80
CA ASP A 103 -13.04 -7.96 -28.23
C ASP A 103 -13.09 -9.16 -27.22
N GLY A 104 -13.86 -9.01 -26.15
CA GLY A 104 -14.05 -10.03 -25.13
C GLY A 104 -13.00 -10.01 -24.00
N THR A 105 -11.91 -9.24 -24.11
CA THR A 105 -10.93 -9.14 -23.02
C THR A 105 -11.53 -8.47 -21.78
N PRO A 106 -11.17 -8.92 -20.55
CA PRO A 106 -11.66 -8.29 -19.34
C PRO A 106 -11.14 -6.85 -19.19
N GLN A 107 -11.99 -5.95 -18.72
CA GLN A 107 -11.58 -4.62 -18.31
C GLN A 107 -11.00 -4.69 -16.90
N LEU A 108 -9.73 -4.38 -16.73
CA LEU A 108 -9.07 -4.34 -15.42
C LEU A 108 -9.30 -3.00 -14.70
N GLY A 109 -9.57 -1.95 -15.47
CA GLY A 109 -9.90 -0.61 -14.97
C GLY A 109 -11.38 -0.38 -14.73
N ALA A 110 -11.77 0.91 -14.67
CA ALA A 110 -13.16 1.33 -14.57
C ALA A 110 -13.93 0.94 -15.84
N PRO A 111 -15.15 0.40 -15.70
CA PRO A 111 -16.07 0.35 -16.84
C PRO A 111 -16.26 1.77 -17.39
N THR A 112 -16.40 1.89 -18.70
CA THR A 112 -16.37 3.16 -19.46
C THR A 112 -17.32 4.26 -18.98
N THR A 113 -18.28 3.96 -18.11
CA THR A 113 -19.31 4.89 -17.63
C THR A 113 -19.24 5.23 -16.14
N ALA A 114 -18.35 4.60 -15.37
CA ALA A 114 -18.27 4.83 -13.94
C ALA A 114 -16.80 4.83 -13.48
N GLY A 115 -16.35 5.88 -12.83
CA GLY A 115 -15.08 5.93 -12.14
C GLY A 115 -14.91 4.78 -11.14
N GLY A 116 -13.70 4.58 -10.64
CA GLY A 116 -13.42 3.60 -9.61
C GLY A 116 -11.97 3.15 -9.58
N TYR A 117 -11.62 2.45 -8.51
CA TYR A 117 -10.27 1.97 -8.28
C TYR A 117 -10.27 0.69 -7.45
N TRP A 118 -9.14 0.02 -7.37
CA TRP A 118 -8.93 -1.17 -6.55
C TRP A 118 -8.40 -0.78 -5.17
N ALA A 119 -9.13 -1.14 -4.12
CA ALA A 119 -8.72 -0.87 -2.77
C ALA A 119 -7.78 -1.96 -2.23
N TYR A 120 -6.86 -1.51 -1.38
CA TYR A 120 -6.00 -2.37 -0.62
C TYR A 120 -6.82 -3.27 0.32
N PRO A 121 -6.59 -4.58 0.34
CA PRO A 121 -7.17 -5.46 1.35
C PRO A 121 -6.36 -5.38 2.66
N THR A 122 -7.05 -5.38 3.80
CA THR A 122 -6.45 -5.30 5.14
C THR A 122 -5.45 -6.41 5.49
N SER A 123 -5.41 -7.49 4.72
CA SER A 123 -4.63 -8.70 4.99
C SER A 123 -3.57 -9.00 3.93
N SER A 124 -3.21 -8.05 3.06
CA SER A 124 -2.22 -8.27 2.01
C SER A 124 -0.80 -8.17 2.54
N VAL A 125 -0.36 -9.17 3.26
CA VAL A 125 1.03 -9.28 3.69
C VAL A 125 1.81 -10.14 2.71
N LEU A 126 2.98 -9.66 2.27
CA LEU A 126 3.83 -10.37 1.33
C LEU A 126 4.64 -11.45 2.06
N MET A 127 4.27 -12.69 1.86
CA MET A 127 4.98 -13.87 2.33
C MET A 127 4.81 -15.03 1.33
N GLN A 128 5.70 -16.00 1.35
CA GLN A 128 5.59 -17.16 0.47
C GLN A 128 4.28 -17.93 0.69
N ALA A 129 3.72 -18.43 -0.39
CA ALA A 129 2.48 -19.22 -0.35
C ALA A 129 2.60 -20.40 0.62
N GLY A 130 1.60 -20.56 1.48
CA GLY A 130 1.55 -21.61 2.50
C GLY A 130 2.34 -21.31 3.79
N ALA A 131 3.00 -20.15 3.90
CA ALA A 131 3.62 -19.74 5.15
C ALA A 131 2.56 -19.57 6.25
N LYS A 132 2.86 -20.06 7.45
CA LYS A 132 1.99 -19.94 8.64
C LYS A 132 2.59 -18.93 9.60
N VAL A 133 2.64 -17.68 9.17
CA VAL A 133 3.24 -16.58 9.92
C VAL A 133 2.18 -15.53 10.23
N SER A 134 2.15 -15.04 11.45
CA SER A 134 1.26 -13.95 11.85
C SER A 134 1.96 -12.60 11.67
N MET A 135 1.35 -11.73 10.88
CA MET A 135 1.76 -10.34 10.65
C MET A 135 0.58 -9.40 10.82
N ASN A 136 0.87 -8.14 11.17
CA ASN A 136 -0.14 -7.07 11.10
C ASN A 136 -0.26 -6.50 9.68
N GLY A 137 -1.16 -5.52 9.49
CA GLY A 137 -1.37 -4.86 8.19
C GLY A 137 -0.13 -4.14 7.63
N ASP A 138 0.80 -3.75 8.49
CA ASP A 138 2.08 -3.12 8.11
C ASP A 138 3.18 -4.15 7.79
N GLY A 139 2.85 -5.43 7.77
CA GLY A 139 3.81 -6.50 7.49
C GLY A 139 4.77 -6.78 8.65
N LEU A 140 4.45 -6.34 9.86
CA LEU A 140 5.25 -6.66 11.05
C LEU A 140 4.88 -8.02 11.61
N LEU A 141 5.92 -8.81 11.85
CA LEU A 141 5.81 -10.13 12.48
C LEU A 141 5.33 -10.03 13.94
N ALA A 142 4.38 -10.88 14.29
CA ALA A 142 4.01 -11.06 15.70
C ALA A 142 5.18 -11.62 16.54
N LYS A 143 6.04 -12.43 15.91
CA LYS A 143 7.25 -12.97 16.52
C LYS A 143 8.39 -12.89 15.51
N LEU A 144 9.48 -12.22 15.86
CA LEU A 144 10.65 -12.08 15.00
C LEU A 144 11.29 -13.44 14.64
N ALA A 145 11.14 -14.44 15.51
CA ALA A 145 11.62 -15.81 15.28
C ALA A 145 10.96 -16.48 14.06
N ASP A 146 9.80 -15.99 13.61
CA ASP A 146 9.10 -16.52 12.44
C ASP A 146 9.65 -15.96 11.12
N ALA A 147 10.57 -15.00 11.16
CA ALA A 147 11.16 -14.36 9.97
C ALA A 147 11.65 -15.35 8.90
N PRO A 148 12.34 -16.46 9.22
CA PRO A 148 12.79 -17.44 8.22
C PRO A 148 11.67 -18.10 7.42
N GLN A 149 10.43 -18.08 7.91
CA GLN A 149 9.28 -18.69 7.24
C GLN A 149 8.62 -17.77 6.20
N VAL A 150 8.96 -16.47 6.21
CA VAL A 150 8.32 -15.47 5.35
C VAL A 150 8.69 -15.65 3.89
N ALA A 151 9.95 -15.94 3.61
CA ALA A 151 10.46 -16.18 2.26
C ALA A 151 11.72 -17.07 2.34
N PRO A 152 12.13 -17.70 1.22
CA PRO A 152 13.34 -18.55 1.18
C PRO A 152 14.63 -17.70 1.08
N PHE A 153 14.93 -16.95 2.14
CA PHE A 153 16.01 -15.97 2.16
C PHE A 153 17.42 -16.56 1.94
N GLN A 154 18.28 -15.77 1.29
CA GLN A 154 19.71 -15.88 1.50
C GLN A 154 20.08 -15.41 2.91
N PRO A 155 21.18 -15.89 3.53
CA PRO A 155 21.52 -15.55 4.92
C PRO A 155 21.60 -14.05 5.22
N TRP A 156 22.23 -13.27 4.32
CA TRP A 156 22.33 -11.82 4.48
C TRP A 156 20.96 -11.13 4.40
N ALA A 157 20.10 -11.60 3.49
CA ALA A 157 18.77 -11.04 3.27
C ALA A 157 17.86 -11.30 4.48
N LEU A 158 17.97 -12.47 5.12
CA LEU A 158 17.29 -12.76 6.36
C LEU A 158 17.72 -11.81 7.49
N GLY A 159 19.04 -11.62 7.65
CA GLY A 159 19.57 -10.70 8.67
C GLY A 159 19.09 -9.26 8.47
N LEU A 160 19.08 -8.78 7.23
CA LEU A 160 18.58 -7.46 6.88
C LEU A 160 17.06 -7.35 7.12
N TYR A 161 16.28 -8.38 6.74
CA TYR A 161 14.84 -8.41 7.00
C TYR A 161 14.54 -8.34 8.50
N GLN A 162 15.23 -9.15 9.33
CA GLN A 162 15.08 -9.12 10.78
C GLN A 162 15.43 -7.76 11.38
N HIS A 163 16.49 -7.11 10.89
CA HIS A 163 16.87 -5.76 11.30
C HIS A 163 15.75 -4.75 10.98
N ARG A 164 15.22 -4.77 9.76
CA ARG A 164 14.14 -3.88 9.33
C ARG A 164 12.85 -4.11 10.13
N GLN A 165 12.54 -5.36 10.49
CA GLN A 165 11.41 -5.71 11.36
C GLN A 165 11.54 -5.07 12.75
N GLN A 166 12.74 -5.04 13.32
CA GLN A 166 12.98 -4.42 14.64
C GLN A 166 12.90 -2.89 14.60
N ARG A 167 13.27 -2.28 13.48
CA ARG A 167 13.26 -0.84 13.32
C ARG A 167 11.93 -0.31 12.75
N HIS A 168 11.09 -1.20 12.28
CA HIS A 168 9.82 -0.87 11.64
C HIS A 168 10.04 0.24 10.59
N LEU A 169 9.13 1.10 10.35
CA LEU A 169 9.21 2.14 9.32
C LEU A 169 10.35 3.18 9.49
N ALA A 170 11.16 3.08 10.55
CA ALA A 170 12.20 4.08 10.86
C ALA A 170 13.28 4.23 9.78
N ASP A 171 13.50 3.21 8.95
CA ASP A 171 14.50 3.22 7.88
C ASP A 171 13.86 3.00 6.49
N ASP A 172 12.53 3.04 6.39
CA ASP A 172 11.81 2.79 5.14
C ASP A 172 11.92 4.01 4.21
N PRO A 173 12.55 3.88 3.03
CA PRO A 173 12.72 5.00 2.11
C PRO A 173 11.40 5.60 1.61
N SER A 174 10.36 4.76 1.47
CA SER A 174 9.04 5.24 1.03
C SER A 174 8.35 6.05 2.11
N PHE A 175 8.55 5.70 3.37
CA PHE A 175 7.96 6.39 4.51
C PHE A 175 8.75 7.66 4.88
N LEU A 176 10.08 7.55 4.97
CA LEU A 176 10.94 8.67 5.40
C LEU A 176 11.18 9.72 4.31
N ASN A 177 11.44 9.24 3.09
CA ASN A 177 11.95 10.09 2.01
C ASN A 177 10.97 10.18 0.84
N CYS A 178 9.72 9.75 1.03
CA CYS A 178 8.69 9.79 -0.01
C CYS A 178 9.09 9.07 -1.32
N LYS A 179 9.96 8.06 -1.23
CA LYS A 179 10.36 7.27 -2.41
C LYS A 179 9.22 6.39 -2.89
N PRO A 180 9.14 6.09 -4.19
CA PRO A 180 8.13 5.18 -4.71
C PRO A 180 8.17 3.81 -4.02
N PRO A 181 7.01 3.16 -3.78
CA PRO A 181 6.96 1.89 -3.04
C PRO A 181 7.42 0.67 -3.84
N GLY A 182 7.65 0.80 -5.14
CA GLY A 182 8.01 -0.31 -6.02
C GLY A 182 6.84 -1.17 -6.49
N ALA A 183 7.12 -2.14 -7.36
CA ALA A 183 6.09 -2.83 -8.14
C ALA A 183 5.11 -3.65 -7.30
N VAL A 184 5.56 -4.53 -6.42
CA VAL A 184 4.67 -5.40 -5.62
C VAL A 184 4.01 -4.59 -4.50
N ARG A 185 4.79 -3.79 -3.81
CA ARG A 185 4.33 -3.02 -2.65
C ARG A 185 3.26 -1.98 -3.01
N GLN A 186 3.19 -1.50 -4.26
CA GLN A 186 2.11 -0.61 -4.70
C GLN A 186 0.72 -1.20 -4.44
N PHE A 187 0.57 -2.53 -4.53
CA PHE A 187 -0.68 -3.24 -4.27
C PHE A 187 -0.92 -3.52 -2.79
N GLN A 188 -0.03 -3.10 -1.90
CA GLN A 188 -0.14 -3.19 -0.45
C GLN A 188 -0.39 -1.81 0.20
N GLN A 189 -0.51 -0.75 -0.59
CA GLN A 189 -0.71 0.60 -0.07
C GLN A 189 -2.20 0.87 0.22
N PRO A 190 -2.54 1.55 1.33
CA PRO A 190 -3.93 1.72 1.78
C PRO A 190 -4.77 2.61 0.87
N TYR A 191 -4.15 3.32 -0.07
CA TYR A 191 -4.82 4.29 -0.95
C TYR A 191 -5.31 3.69 -2.26
N GLY A 192 -4.96 2.44 -2.52
CA GLY A 192 -5.40 1.71 -3.70
C GLY A 192 -4.65 2.05 -4.98
N VAL A 193 -5.07 1.40 -6.06
CA VAL A 193 -4.52 1.55 -7.41
C VAL A 193 -5.64 1.63 -8.44
N GLN A 194 -5.38 2.34 -9.55
CA GLN A 194 -6.31 2.42 -10.68
C GLN A 194 -5.62 1.97 -11.96
N PHE A 195 -6.25 1.05 -12.69
CA PHE A 195 -5.80 0.65 -14.02
C PHE A 195 -6.45 1.57 -15.05
N VAL A 196 -5.64 2.18 -15.89
CA VAL A 196 -6.07 2.98 -17.03
C VAL A 196 -5.56 2.30 -18.31
N GLU A 197 -6.46 1.71 -19.07
CA GLU A 197 -6.15 0.92 -20.26
C GLU A 197 -6.11 1.80 -21.50
N ASP A 198 -4.91 2.20 -21.94
CA ASP A 198 -4.66 2.92 -23.19
C ASP A 198 -4.52 1.91 -24.34
N ARG A 199 -5.66 1.41 -24.80
CA ARG A 199 -5.72 0.32 -25.81
C ARG A 199 -5.17 0.77 -27.17
N ALA A 200 -5.35 2.03 -27.53
CA ALA A 200 -4.85 2.57 -28.79
C ALA A 200 -3.33 2.47 -28.89
N ASN A 201 -2.64 2.68 -27.77
CA ASN A 201 -1.19 2.61 -27.67
C ASN A 201 -0.67 1.29 -27.04
N LYS A 202 -1.56 0.29 -26.88
CA LYS A 202 -1.22 -1.04 -26.35
C LYS A 202 -0.44 -0.95 -25.03
N ARG A 203 -0.97 -0.23 -24.05
CA ARG A 203 -0.36 -0.09 -22.73
C ARG A 203 -1.40 0.11 -21.64
N ILE A 204 -1.01 -0.19 -20.43
CA ILE A 204 -1.81 0.02 -19.22
C ILE A 204 -0.99 0.89 -18.28
N PHE A 205 -1.60 1.97 -17.77
CA PHE A 205 -1.07 2.73 -16.66
C PHE A 205 -1.68 2.18 -15.36
N VAL A 206 -0.85 1.85 -14.39
CA VAL A 206 -1.27 1.57 -13.02
C VAL A 206 -0.99 2.82 -12.22
N LEU A 207 -2.01 3.61 -11.96
CA LEU A 207 -1.93 4.80 -11.12
C LEU A 207 -1.94 4.37 -9.66
N ILE A 208 -1.13 5.01 -8.83
CA ILE A 208 -0.94 4.63 -7.43
C ILE A 208 -1.41 5.78 -6.56
N GLY A 209 -2.33 5.50 -5.63
CA GLY A 209 -2.93 6.49 -4.74
C GLY A 209 -1.99 6.95 -3.63
N SER A 210 -0.89 6.25 -3.39
CA SER A 210 0.10 6.56 -2.35
C SER A 210 1.40 7.14 -2.91
N GLY A 211 2.21 7.72 -2.03
CA GLY A 211 3.48 8.32 -2.40
C GLY A 211 3.30 9.61 -3.18
N ASN A 212 4.23 9.92 -4.09
CA ASN A 212 4.26 11.19 -4.83
C ASN A 212 3.52 11.11 -6.18
N ARG A 213 2.33 10.52 -6.24
CA ARG A 213 1.54 10.35 -7.47
C ARG A 213 2.33 9.62 -8.56
N ASN A 214 2.79 8.44 -8.24
CA ASN A 214 3.52 7.61 -9.17
C ASN A 214 2.58 6.77 -10.03
N TYR A 215 3.09 6.36 -11.16
CA TYR A 215 2.43 5.39 -12.02
C TYR A 215 3.45 4.40 -12.58
N ARG A 216 2.96 3.24 -12.94
CA ARG A 216 3.70 2.21 -13.64
C ARG A 216 3.09 2.03 -15.03
N ILE A 217 3.92 1.80 -16.05
CA ILE A 217 3.45 1.47 -17.40
C ILE A 217 3.70 -0.02 -17.65
N ILE A 218 2.67 -0.72 -18.12
CA ILE A 218 2.75 -2.09 -18.64
C ILE A 218 2.53 -2.01 -20.15
N TYR A 219 3.51 -2.42 -20.92
CA TYR A 219 3.44 -2.42 -22.37
C TYR A 219 2.87 -3.74 -22.88
N LEU A 220 1.91 -3.68 -23.83
CA LEU A 220 1.23 -4.84 -24.42
C LEU A 220 1.55 -4.99 -25.92
N ASP A 221 2.57 -4.33 -26.43
CA ASP A 221 2.92 -4.26 -27.85
C ASP A 221 3.95 -5.31 -28.27
N GLY A 222 4.28 -6.26 -27.38
CA GLY A 222 5.20 -7.36 -27.66
C GLY A 222 6.68 -6.97 -27.64
N ARG A 223 7.04 -5.75 -27.17
CA ARG A 223 8.44 -5.35 -27.04
C ARG A 223 9.20 -6.26 -26.09
N ALA A 224 10.50 -6.41 -26.29
CA ALA A 224 11.36 -7.20 -25.41
C ALA A 224 11.51 -6.51 -24.03
N ARG A 225 11.63 -7.34 -22.98
CA ARG A 225 11.86 -6.87 -21.59
C ARG A 225 13.15 -6.04 -21.43
N GLN A 226 14.16 -6.29 -22.24
CA GLN A 226 15.44 -5.63 -22.15
C GLN A 226 15.54 -4.47 -23.12
N GLY A 227 15.78 -3.29 -22.58
CA GLY A 227 16.35 -2.12 -23.22
C GLY A 227 15.48 -1.58 -24.35
N GLN A 228 15.17 -0.39 -24.29
CA GLN A 228 14.54 0.49 -25.25
C GLN A 228 13.14 0.99 -24.77
N VAL A 229 13.10 1.54 -23.62
CA VAL A 229 12.39 2.80 -23.48
C VAL A 229 13.43 3.86 -23.86
N GLN A 230 13.30 4.41 -25.06
CA GLN A 230 14.17 5.46 -25.56
C GLN A 230 14.15 6.61 -24.54
N GLY A 231 15.28 6.89 -23.88
CA GLY A 231 15.50 8.12 -23.15
C GLY A 231 15.82 8.02 -21.66
N ASP A 232 16.00 6.83 -21.05
CA ASP A 232 16.18 6.77 -19.61
C ASP A 232 17.07 5.61 -19.13
N ASP A 233 18.25 5.48 -19.71
CA ASP A 233 19.18 4.41 -19.33
C ASP A 233 19.82 4.62 -17.94
N ASP A 234 19.73 5.83 -17.37
CA ASP A 234 20.42 6.21 -16.13
C ASP A 234 19.48 6.47 -14.93
N ASN A 235 18.16 6.41 -15.10
CA ASN A 235 17.25 6.66 -13.99
C ASN A 235 16.92 5.39 -13.18
N PRO A 236 16.96 5.47 -11.85
CA PRO A 236 16.59 4.35 -10.99
C PRO A 236 15.13 3.94 -11.20
N LEU A 237 14.90 2.66 -11.50
CA LEU A 237 13.58 2.13 -11.82
C LEU A 237 12.93 1.48 -10.60
N TYR A 238 12.12 2.23 -9.88
CA TYR A 238 11.36 1.72 -8.73
C TYR A 238 10.30 0.68 -9.13
N TYR A 239 9.77 0.78 -10.35
CA TYR A 239 8.73 -0.12 -10.86
C TYR A 239 9.24 -1.09 -11.91
N GLY A 240 10.52 -1.05 -12.23
CA GLY A 240 11.12 -1.86 -13.28
C GLY A 240 10.55 -1.56 -14.67
N ARG A 241 10.90 -2.39 -15.64
CA ARG A 241 10.34 -2.40 -17.00
C ARG A 241 9.36 -3.55 -17.11
N ALA A 242 8.09 -3.21 -17.36
CA ALA A 242 6.99 -4.17 -17.37
C ALA A 242 6.45 -4.37 -18.79
N VAL A 243 6.40 -5.63 -19.22
CA VAL A 243 5.73 -6.05 -20.46
C VAL A 243 4.67 -7.08 -20.11
N GLY A 244 3.54 -7.02 -20.80
CA GLY A 244 2.42 -7.90 -20.51
C GLY A 244 1.76 -8.44 -21.76
N HIS A 245 0.99 -9.50 -21.56
CA HIS A 245 0.11 -10.09 -22.58
C HIS A 245 -1.06 -10.77 -21.87
N PHE A 246 -2.15 -10.98 -22.60
CA PHE A 246 -3.28 -11.73 -22.06
C PHE A 246 -3.15 -13.22 -22.36
N GLU A 247 -3.35 -14.05 -21.34
CA GLU A 247 -3.56 -15.48 -21.41
C GLU A 247 -5.02 -15.76 -21.04
N GLY A 248 -5.91 -15.84 -22.01
CA GLY A 248 -7.35 -15.86 -21.76
C GLY A 248 -7.81 -14.62 -21.00
N ASP A 249 -8.39 -14.79 -19.83
CA ASP A 249 -8.90 -13.72 -18.98
C ASP A 249 -7.83 -13.17 -17.99
N THR A 250 -6.59 -13.60 -18.10
CA THR A 250 -5.52 -13.21 -17.18
C THR A 250 -4.49 -12.34 -17.90
N LEU A 251 -4.25 -11.14 -17.39
CA LEU A 251 -3.09 -10.34 -17.79
C LEU A 251 -1.85 -10.88 -17.07
N VAL A 252 -0.88 -11.36 -17.83
CA VAL A 252 0.43 -11.79 -17.35
C VAL A 252 1.43 -10.68 -17.60
N VAL A 253 2.17 -10.28 -16.58
CA VAL A 253 3.12 -9.17 -16.63
C VAL A 253 4.48 -9.68 -16.14
N GLU A 254 5.49 -9.49 -16.97
CA GLU A 254 6.87 -9.77 -16.63
C GLU A 254 7.60 -8.45 -16.40
N THR A 255 8.33 -8.35 -15.28
CA THR A 255 9.01 -7.12 -14.88
C THR A 255 10.42 -7.41 -14.42
N SER A 256 11.37 -6.59 -14.85
CA SER A 256 12.77 -6.64 -14.43
C SER A 256 13.40 -5.23 -14.50
N GLY A 257 14.68 -5.10 -14.13
CA GLY A 257 15.39 -3.82 -14.16
C GLY A 257 14.99 -2.88 -13.03
N PHE A 258 14.92 -3.42 -11.83
CA PHE A 258 14.67 -2.66 -10.60
C PHE A 258 15.96 -2.05 -10.05
N ASN A 259 15.84 -0.89 -9.40
CA ASN A 259 16.89 -0.39 -8.51
C ASN A 259 16.75 -1.04 -7.12
N GLU A 260 17.70 -0.79 -6.23
CA GLU A 260 17.71 -1.29 -4.85
C GLU A 260 17.21 -0.27 -3.82
N ASP A 261 16.70 0.88 -4.25
CA ASP A 261 16.41 2.05 -3.40
C ASP A 261 15.03 1.99 -2.69
N PHE A 262 14.35 0.87 -2.70
CA PHE A 262 13.05 0.71 -2.05
C PHE A 262 12.94 -0.60 -1.26
N TRP A 263 12.00 -0.65 -0.34
CA TRP A 263 11.65 -1.88 0.33
C TRP A 263 10.58 -2.62 -0.49
N PHE A 264 10.84 -3.89 -0.72
CA PHE A 264 10.00 -4.75 -1.56
C PHE A 264 8.61 -5.03 -0.96
N SER A 265 8.43 -4.81 0.34
CA SER A 265 7.14 -4.95 1.04
C SER A 265 7.03 -3.94 2.17
N ASN A 266 5.82 -3.78 2.73
CA ASN A 266 5.62 -3.00 3.94
C ASN A 266 6.48 -3.51 5.11
N GLY A 267 6.66 -4.82 5.22
CA GLY A 267 7.48 -5.45 6.27
C GLY A 267 8.99 -5.39 6.04
N GLY A 268 9.46 -4.79 4.93
CA GLY A 268 10.89 -4.57 4.72
C GLY A 268 11.63 -5.71 4.05
N LEU A 269 10.96 -6.55 3.24
CA LEU A 269 11.64 -7.57 2.44
C LEU A 269 12.72 -6.95 1.56
N PRO A 270 13.97 -7.47 1.59
CA PRO A 270 15.06 -7.02 0.73
C PRO A 270 14.93 -7.59 -0.67
N HIS A 271 15.56 -6.91 -1.62
CA HIS A 271 15.79 -7.40 -2.97
C HIS A 271 17.11 -6.85 -3.51
N THR A 272 17.53 -7.36 -4.67
CA THR A 272 18.69 -6.89 -5.41
C THR A 272 18.29 -6.40 -6.81
N ASP A 273 19.22 -5.87 -7.58
CA ASP A 273 19.08 -5.53 -9.00
C ASP A 273 18.69 -6.73 -9.89
N LYS A 274 18.89 -7.97 -9.37
CA LYS A 274 18.52 -9.23 -10.05
C LYS A 274 17.05 -9.60 -9.90
N LEU A 275 16.27 -8.77 -9.19
CA LEU A 275 14.83 -8.99 -9.01
C LEU A 275 14.12 -9.06 -10.36
N SER A 276 13.36 -10.13 -10.55
CA SER A 276 12.40 -10.27 -11.63
C SER A 276 11.06 -10.80 -11.10
N LEU A 277 9.98 -10.33 -11.70
CA LEU A 277 8.61 -10.66 -11.30
C LEU A 277 7.86 -11.26 -12.47
N VAL A 278 7.00 -12.24 -12.20
CA VAL A 278 5.89 -12.63 -13.06
C VAL A 278 4.62 -12.39 -12.27
N GLU A 279 3.80 -11.45 -12.72
CA GLU A 279 2.57 -11.03 -12.06
C GLU A 279 1.38 -11.45 -12.91
N ARG A 280 0.30 -11.87 -12.26
CA ARG A 280 -0.94 -12.33 -12.91
C ARG A 280 -2.11 -11.56 -12.31
N PHE A 281 -2.86 -10.91 -13.18
CA PHE A 281 -4.06 -10.14 -12.82
C PHE A 281 -5.27 -10.76 -13.48
N SER A 282 -6.22 -11.24 -12.70
CA SER A 282 -7.50 -11.72 -13.21
C SER A 282 -8.64 -11.05 -12.48
N ARG A 283 -9.72 -10.78 -13.22
CA ARG A 283 -10.93 -10.13 -12.69
C ARG A 283 -12.10 -11.11 -12.82
N PRO A 284 -12.31 -12.02 -11.83
CA PRO A 284 -13.34 -13.03 -11.91
C PRO A 284 -14.77 -12.47 -11.88
N ASN A 285 -14.94 -11.25 -11.37
CA ASN A 285 -16.20 -10.53 -11.32
C ASN A 285 -15.93 -9.01 -11.22
N LEU A 286 -16.97 -8.20 -11.29
CA LEU A 286 -16.83 -6.73 -11.22
C LEU A 286 -16.07 -6.28 -9.97
N ASP A 287 -16.25 -6.96 -8.84
CA ASP A 287 -15.88 -6.48 -7.50
C ASP A 287 -14.54 -7.01 -7.01
N THR A 288 -13.90 -7.91 -7.75
CA THR A 288 -12.69 -8.60 -7.30
C THR A 288 -11.62 -8.58 -8.39
N LEU A 289 -10.42 -8.12 -8.03
CA LEU A 289 -9.19 -8.31 -8.81
C LEU A 289 -8.29 -9.26 -8.02
N ARG A 290 -7.98 -10.41 -8.60
CA ARG A 290 -7.01 -11.34 -8.06
C ARG A 290 -5.63 -10.99 -8.57
N TYR A 291 -4.71 -10.83 -7.67
CA TYR A 291 -3.29 -10.59 -7.92
C TYR A 291 -2.47 -11.75 -7.42
N GLU A 292 -1.64 -12.28 -8.29
CA GLU A 292 -0.67 -13.32 -7.97
C GLU A 292 0.70 -12.89 -8.48
N VAL A 293 1.76 -13.18 -7.74
CA VAL A 293 3.12 -12.79 -8.10
C VAL A 293 4.09 -13.92 -7.81
N THR A 294 4.94 -14.21 -8.78
CA THR A 294 6.14 -15.03 -8.60
C THR A 294 7.36 -14.12 -8.58
N ILE A 295 8.14 -14.25 -7.52
CA ILE A 295 9.31 -13.45 -7.22
C ILE A 295 10.54 -14.32 -7.48
N ASN A 296 11.43 -13.84 -8.33
CA ASN A 296 12.74 -14.47 -8.58
C ASN A 296 13.83 -13.44 -8.41
N ASP A 297 14.63 -13.59 -7.37
CA ASP A 297 15.80 -12.76 -7.08
C ASP A 297 16.87 -13.66 -6.45
N PRO A 298 17.79 -14.24 -7.26
CA PRO A 298 18.82 -15.13 -6.75
C PRO A 298 19.83 -14.44 -5.83
N GLY A 299 19.88 -13.11 -5.83
CA GLY A 299 20.70 -12.35 -4.91
C GLY A 299 20.14 -12.36 -3.49
N ALA A 300 18.83 -12.29 -3.33
CA ALA A 300 18.17 -12.19 -2.03
C ALA A 300 17.52 -13.50 -1.55
N TYR A 301 17.15 -14.41 -2.47
CA TYR A 301 16.42 -15.64 -2.16
C TYR A 301 17.08 -16.86 -2.76
N THR A 302 16.98 -17.99 -2.06
CA THR A 302 17.60 -19.27 -2.48
C THR A 302 16.86 -19.98 -3.60
N LYS A 303 15.61 -19.61 -3.85
CA LYS A 303 14.75 -20.12 -4.92
C LYS A 303 13.62 -19.12 -5.22
N PRO A 304 12.98 -19.19 -6.41
CA PRO A 304 11.75 -18.46 -6.67
C PRO A 304 10.65 -18.84 -5.68
N TRP A 305 9.77 -17.87 -5.38
CA TRP A 305 8.64 -18.06 -4.50
C TRP A 305 7.45 -17.21 -4.95
N SER A 306 6.24 -17.57 -4.52
CA SER A 306 5.02 -16.90 -4.95
C SER A 306 4.20 -16.40 -3.77
N SER A 307 3.41 -15.38 -4.04
CA SER A 307 2.43 -14.79 -3.13
C SER A 307 1.23 -14.29 -3.93
N GLY A 308 0.18 -13.84 -3.23
CA GLY A 308 -0.98 -13.26 -3.89
C GLY A 308 -2.07 -12.88 -2.91
N TRP A 309 -3.00 -12.04 -3.39
CA TRP A 309 -4.18 -11.58 -2.65
C TRP A 309 -5.24 -11.03 -3.59
N GLU A 310 -6.38 -10.70 -3.05
CA GLU A 310 -7.47 -10.05 -3.79
C GLU A 310 -7.59 -8.59 -3.40
N LEU A 311 -7.82 -7.73 -4.40
CA LEU A 311 -8.22 -6.34 -4.22
C LEU A 311 -9.72 -6.21 -4.47
N LYS A 312 -10.35 -5.23 -3.82
CA LYS A 312 -11.79 -4.98 -3.92
C LYS A 312 -12.06 -3.72 -4.71
N TRP A 313 -13.07 -3.77 -5.56
CA TRP A 313 -13.50 -2.66 -6.38
C TRP A 313 -14.23 -1.60 -5.54
N VAL A 314 -13.81 -0.36 -5.68
CA VAL A 314 -14.49 0.82 -5.15
C VAL A 314 -15.02 1.60 -6.34
N GLY A 315 -16.30 1.41 -6.65
CA GLY A 315 -16.95 2.03 -7.79
C GLY A 315 -17.52 3.41 -7.48
N GLY A 316 -17.50 4.31 -8.48
CA GLY A 316 -18.07 5.65 -8.36
C GLY A 316 -17.23 6.65 -7.56
N GLU A 317 -16.03 6.28 -7.18
CA GLU A 317 -15.09 7.15 -6.48
C GLU A 317 -13.81 7.34 -7.29
N GLU A 318 -13.19 8.51 -7.15
CA GLU A 318 -11.86 8.78 -7.68
C GLU A 318 -10.77 8.16 -6.80
N LEU A 319 -9.65 7.79 -7.43
CA LEU A 319 -8.48 7.31 -6.70
C LEU A 319 -8.04 8.36 -5.67
N PRO A 320 -7.94 8.01 -4.38
CA PRO A 320 -7.54 8.96 -3.34
C PRO A 320 -6.18 9.57 -3.63
N VAL A 321 -6.06 10.86 -3.36
CA VAL A 321 -4.79 11.57 -3.49
C VAL A 321 -4.13 11.65 -2.12
N TYR A 322 -2.96 11.06 -2.01
CA TYR A 322 -2.08 11.21 -0.87
C TYR A 322 -0.82 11.96 -1.27
N PHE A 323 -0.40 12.90 -0.44
CA PHE A 323 0.87 13.58 -0.57
C PHE A 323 1.78 13.16 0.57
N CYS A 324 2.82 12.43 0.24
CA CYS A 324 3.92 12.23 1.15
C CYS A 324 4.67 13.56 1.33
N GLN A 325 4.95 13.93 2.56
CA GLN A 325 5.80 15.08 2.88
C GLN A 325 7.11 14.55 3.42
N ASP A 326 8.22 15.07 2.89
CA ASP A 326 9.54 14.81 3.45
C ASP A 326 9.57 15.37 4.88
N ASN A 327 9.62 14.49 5.87
CA ASN A 327 9.64 14.84 7.29
C ASN A 327 11.05 15.21 7.77
N ARG A 328 11.94 15.63 6.88
CA ARG A 328 13.23 16.19 7.28
C ARG A 328 13.01 17.54 7.96
N SER A 329 13.06 17.55 9.25
CA SER A 329 13.27 18.71 10.10
C SER A 329 14.45 18.46 10.99
#